data_e867a819bbe1ceb9d6d75c656529b930
#
_entry.id   e867a819bbe1ceb9d6d75c656529b930
#
_cell.length_a   1.000
_cell.length_b   1.000
_cell.length_c   1.000
_cell.angle_alpha   90.00
_cell.angle_beta   90.00
_cell.angle_gamma   90.00
#
_symmetry.space_group_name_H-M   'P 1'
#
loop_
_entity.id
_entity.type
_entity.pdbx_description
1 polymer ?
#
loop_
_entity_poly.entity_id
_entity_poly.type
_entity_poly.pdbx_seq_one_letter_code
_entity_poly.pdbx_strand_id
1 'polypeptide(L)'
;MSLLVLALPSGLHGPASSHAWVTSLDGRRVSAHGEAAASLLPPAGRGVEVVAVVPASGLSWHSVQLPRGIGPRSPRLRATLAGLLEEQLLDEPEQLHFALAPDATAGGLTWVAVCRRDWLTAHIQALDAAQRPVARIVPELAPDADNLRLTVTGEPEHPQLLVGGPNPQALPLNAGTRMLLHARWGDAWTQAPLQAEPAVAALAESWLGQTPALLAPAERRLAASGTAWDLAQGELARSGAARTSRRLGAAWRTFAHAPRWRPARWGLALLLLAQVAGLNLAAWRTRSELAERRQHVSAALTQSFPQVKVVVDAPVQMAREVAALRQNTGAASPRDLGAMLGAWAQQVDAAAVPTAFEFSPGELRVKGVQLSASALTQARAQLRPLGYRLDTEGDGAVLREGATP
;
A
#
# COMPACT_ATOMS: atom_id res chain seq x y z
N MET A 1 -4.91 19.89 14.68
CA MET A 1 -4.06 19.52 13.55
C MET A 1 -3.58 20.82 12.93
N SER A 2 -2.29 21.06 12.83
CA SER A 2 -1.76 22.32 12.30
C SER A 2 -1.92 22.34 10.77
N LEU A 3 -2.45 23.45 10.27
CA LEU A 3 -2.71 23.68 8.86
C LEU A 3 -1.91 24.90 8.36
N LEU A 4 -1.44 24.80 7.12
CA LEU A 4 -1.04 25.91 6.29
C LEU A 4 -1.97 25.93 5.08
N VAL A 5 -2.85 26.91 5.02
CA VAL A 5 -3.82 27.09 3.92
C VAL A 5 -3.26 28.13 2.97
N LEU A 6 -3.19 27.80 1.68
CA LEU A 6 -2.64 28.64 0.63
C LEU A 6 -3.72 28.90 -0.42
N ALA A 7 -4.12 30.15 -0.63
CA ALA A 7 -4.99 30.48 -1.74
C ALA A 7 -4.19 30.57 -3.04
N LEU A 8 -4.67 29.86 -4.08
CA LEU A 8 -4.07 29.94 -5.41
C LEU A 8 -4.57 31.22 -6.10
N PRO A 9 -3.69 32.04 -6.69
CA PRO A 9 -4.11 33.22 -7.44
C PRO A 9 -4.84 32.83 -8.73
N SER A 10 -5.83 33.59 -9.14
CA SER A 10 -6.65 33.33 -10.33
C SER A 10 -5.86 33.46 -11.65
N GLY A 11 -4.76 34.21 -11.64
CA GLY A 11 -3.90 34.41 -12.82
C GLY A 11 -2.98 33.23 -13.12
N LEU A 12 -2.38 33.24 -14.31
CA LEU A 12 -1.30 32.29 -14.64
C LEU A 12 -0.13 32.45 -13.66
N HIS A 13 0.47 31.33 -13.28
CA HIS A 13 1.65 31.35 -12.41
C HIS A 13 2.80 32.10 -13.11
N GLY A 14 3.35 33.07 -12.42
CA GLY A 14 4.54 33.82 -12.82
C GLY A 14 5.51 33.96 -11.64
N PRO A 15 6.76 34.38 -11.89
CA PRO A 15 7.77 34.51 -10.85
C PRO A 15 7.41 35.50 -9.73
N ALA A 16 6.48 36.43 -10.00
CA ALA A 16 5.97 37.42 -9.04
C ALA A 16 4.64 37.03 -8.40
N SER A 17 4.10 35.83 -8.65
CA SER A 17 2.82 35.41 -8.08
C SER A 17 2.93 35.30 -6.56
N SER A 18 2.11 36.05 -5.84
CA SER A 18 1.94 35.95 -4.40
C SER A 18 0.80 35.00 -4.05
N HIS A 19 0.91 34.37 -2.90
CA HIS A 19 -0.09 33.48 -2.34
C HIS A 19 -0.55 34.05 -1.00
N ALA A 20 -1.82 34.31 -0.88
CA ALA A 20 -2.38 34.57 0.44
C ALA A 20 -2.35 33.27 1.26
N TRP A 21 -1.85 33.35 2.47
CA TRP A 21 -1.70 32.20 3.34
C TRP A 21 -2.32 32.40 4.71
N VAL A 22 -2.74 31.32 5.33
CA VAL A 22 -3.28 31.27 6.69
C VAL A 22 -2.68 30.07 7.41
N THR A 23 -2.24 30.28 8.65
CA THR A 23 -1.84 29.19 9.54
C THR A 23 -2.90 28.99 10.62
N SER A 24 -3.12 27.73 10.99
CA SER A 24 -3.99 27.35 12.10
C SER A 24 -3.36 26.18 12.87
N LEU A 25 -3.42 26.22 14.19
CA LEU A 25 -2.92 25.15 15.06
C LEU A 25 -3.97 24.06 15.32
N ASP A 26 -5.24 24.42 15.25
CA ASP A 26 -6.38 23.54 15.57
C ASP A 26 -7.29 23.24 14.38
N GLY A 27 -7.09 23.94 13.24
CA GLY A 27 -7.94 23.90 12.05
C GLY A 27 -9.26 24.68 12.19
N ARG A 28 -9.41 25.48 13.25
CA ARG A 28 -10.63 26.23 13.53
C ARG A 28 -10.41 27.73 13.68
N ARG A 29 -9.27 28.11 14.20
CA ARG A 29 -8.92 29.51 14.46
C ARG A 29 -7.69 29.90 13.65
N VAL A 30 -7.71 31.10 13.12
CA VAL A 30 -6.56 31.71 12.45
C VAL A 30 -5.52 32.04 13.50
N SER A 31 -4.29 31.52 13.31
CA SER A 31 -3.14 31.84 14.17
C SER A 31 -2.29 32.97 13.60
N ALA A 32 -2.05 32.95 12.30
CA ALA A 32 -1.39 34.00 11.54
C ALA A 32 -1.84 33.95 10.08
N HIS A 33 -1.73 35.07 9.38
CA HIS A 33 -2.05 35.18 7.96
C HIS A 33 -1.19 36.24 7.29
N GLY A 34 -1.13 36.20 5.99
CA GLY A 34 -0.40 37.17 5.20
C GLY A 34 -0.39 36.81 3.73
N GLU A 35 0.45 37.49 2.97
CA GLU A 35 0.63 37.26 1.55
C GLU A 35 2.15 37.22 1.25
N ALA A 36 2.59 36.27 0.45
CA ALA A 36 4.00 36.09 0.13
C ALA A 36 4.20 35.28 -1.16
N ALA A 37 5.31 35.49 -1.82
CA ALA A 37 5.77 34.63 -2.89
C ALA A 37 5.99 33.19 -2.36
N ALA A 38 5.90 32.18 -3.22
CA ALA A 38 5.99 30.77 -2.84
C ALA A 38 7.25 30.44 -1.99
N SER A 39 8.40 31.05 -2.30
CA SER A 39 9.64 30.88 -1.57
C SER A 39 9.66 31.46 -0.14
N LEU A 40 8.85 32.49 0.10
CA LEU A 40 8.74 33.22 1.36
C LEU A 40 7.60 32.75 2.26
N LEU A 41 6.83 31.78 1.83
CA LEU A 41 5.74 31.20 2.61
C LEU A 41 6.24 30.60 3.93
N PRO A 42 5.43 30.57 4.98
CA PRO A 42 5.77 29.91 6.24
C PRO A 42 6.24 28.46 6.03
N PRO A 43 7.23 27.98 6.79
CA PRO A 43 7.74 26.62 6.62
C PRO A 43 6.65 25.58 6.95
N ALA A 44 6.49 24.59 6.07
CA ALA A 44 5.69 23.42 6.34
C ALA A 44 6.48 22.45 7.23
N GLY A 45 6.51 22.70 8.54
CA GLY A 45 7.16 21.84 9.52
C GLY A 45 6.60 20.43 9.56
N ARG A 46 7.31 19.51 10.26
CA ARG A 46 6.79 18.14 10.47
C ARG A 46 5.44 18.19 11.15
N GLY A 47 4.39 17.73 10.47
CA GLY A 47 3.02 17.65 11.01
C GLY A 47 2.09 18.78 10.64
N VAL A 48 2.53 19.75 9.86
CA VAL A 48 1.69 20.76 9.24
C VAL A 48 1.13 20.19 7.94
N GLU A 49 -0.19 20.22 7.76
CA GLU A 49 -0.84 19.90 6.50
C GLU A 49 -0.92 21.17 5.64
N VAL A 50 -0.38 21.11 4.43
CA VAL A 50 -0.50 22.19 3.45
C VAL A 50 -1.73 21.95 2.59
N VAL A 51 -2.65 22.90 2.58
CA VAL A 51 -3.91 22.83 1.82
C VAL A 51 -3.92 23.98 0.81
N ALA A 52 -3.99 23.65 -0.49
CA ALA A 52 -4.18 24.65 -1.54
C ALA A 52 -5.67 24.86 -1.78
N VAL A 53 -6.10 26.12 -1.77
CA VAL A 53 -7.50 26.52 -2.05
C VAL A 53 -7.56 27.07 -3.47
N VAL A 54 -8.37 26.44 -4.31
CA VAL A 54 -8.67 26.89 -5.66
C VAL A 54 -9.78 27.92 -5.59
N PRO A 55 -9.59 29.15 -6.12
CA PRO A 55 -10.60 30.19 -6.08
C PRO A 55 -11.85 29.79 -6.87
N ALA A 56 -13.02 30.26 -6.44
CA ALA A 56 -14.28 29.95 -7.08
C ALA A 56 -14.34 30.43 -8.54
N SER A 57 -13.63 31.50 -8.89
CA SER A 57 -13.51 32.00 -10.27
C SER A 57 -12.68 31.08 -11.19
N GLY A 58 -11.87 30.18 -10.63
CA GLY A 58 -11.07 29.21 -11.36
C GLY A 58 -11.75 27.86 -11.55
N LEU A 59 -13.00 27.71 -11.07
CA LEU A 59 -13.75 26.46 -11.11
C LEU A 59 -15.09 26.62 -11.82
N SER A 60 -15.47 25.63 -12.61
CA SER A 60 -16.85 25.42 -13.05
C SER A 60 -17.40 24.12 -12.48
N TRP A 61 -18.71 24.09 -12.24
CA TRP A 61 -19.40 22.99 -11.60
C TRP A 61 -20.45 22.40 -12.54
N HIS A 62 -20.38 21.09 -12.75
CA HIS A 62 -21.28 20.37 -13.64
C HIS A 62 -21.86 19.16 -12.93
N SER A 63 -23.14 18.92 -13.10
CA SER A 63 -23.80 17.71 -12.60
C SER A 63 -23.91 16.70 -13.72
N VAL A 64 -23.42 15.48 -13.51
CA VAL A 64 -23.42 14.41 -14.52
C VAL A 64 -23.92 13.09 -13.95
N GLN A 65 -24.62 12.32 -14.80
CA GLN A 65 -24.99 10.95 -14.51
C GLN A 65 -23.84 10.04 -14.96
N LEU A 66 -23.12 9.44 -14.01
CA LEU A 66 -22.06 8.49 -14.37
C LEU A 66 -22.66 7.20 -14.96
N PRO A 67 -22.05 6.61 -16.00
CA PRO A 67 -22.44 5.31 -16.52
C PRO A 67 -22.23 4.20 -15.49
N ARG A 68 -23.04 3.13 -15.57
CA ARG A 68 -22.86 1.94 -14.75
C ARG A 68 -21.47 1.32 -15.03
N GLY A 69 -20.70 1.05 -13.97
CA GLY A 69 -19.33 0.50 -14.08
C GLY A 69 -18.21 1.55 -14.18
N ILE A 70 -18.52 2.84 -14.35
CA ILE A 70 -17.56 3.92 -14.31
C ILE A 70 -17.65 4.63 -12.95
N GLY A 71 -16.65 4.44 -12.11
CA GLY A 71 -16.56 5.07 -10.79
C GLY A 71 -15.27 5.88 -10.64
N PRO A 72 -15.03 6.49 -9.46
CA PRO A 72 -13.90 7.39 -9.21
C PRO A 72 -12.51 6.79 -9.47
N ARG A 73 -12.40 5.45 -9.46
CA ARG A 73 -11.14 4.73 -9.70
C ARG A 73 -11.03 4.13 -11.10
N SER A 74 -12.01 4.35 -11.96
CA SER A 74 -12.00 3.80 -13.31
C SER A 74 -10.90 4.47 -14.15
N PRO A 75 -10.06 3.74 -14.87
CA PRO A 75 -9.06 4.32 -15.78
C PRO A 75 -9.71 5.06 -16.97
N ARG A 76 -10.97 4.75 -17.27
CA ARG A 76 -11.76 5.40 -18.34
C ARG A 76 -12.51 6.64 -17.87
N LEU A 77 -12.46 6.98 -16.58
CA LEU A 77 -13.24 8.08 -16.00
C LEU A 77 -13.02 9.40 -16.75
N ARG A 78 -11.74 9.77 -16.99
CA ARG A 78 -11.41 11.03 -17.67
C ARG A 78 -12.05 11.13 -19.06
N ALA A 79 -11.89 10.09 -19.89
CA ALA A 79 -12.48 10.05 -21.22
C ALA A 79 -14.02 10.09 -21.19
N THR A 80 -14.62 9.41 -20.20
CA THR A 80 -16.07 9.43 -20.00
C THR A 80 -16.57 10.82 -19.61
N LEU A 81 -15.90 11.50 -18.68
CA LEU A 81 -16.26 12.86 -18.27
C LEU A 81 -16.08 13.87 -19.41
N ALA A 82 -14.99 13.73 -20.19
CA ALA A 82 -14.77 14.55 -21.37
C ALA A 82 -15.94 14.47 -22.36
N GLY A 83 -16.39 13.25 -22.70
CA GLY A 83 -17.54 13.08 -23.59
C GLY A 83 -18.88 13.52 -23.00
N LEU A 84 -19.11 13.32 -21.68
CA LEU A 84 -20.36 13.75 -21.03
C LEU A 84 -20.50 15.28 -20.91
N LEU A 85 -19.38 15.97 -20.86
CA LEU A 85 -19.34 17.42 -20.66
C LEU A 85 -18.99 18.23 -21.91
N GLU A 86 -18.69 17.57 -23.03
CA GLU A 86 -18.21 18.19 -24.28
C GLU A 86 -19.04 19.41 -24.72
N GLU A 87 -20.37 19.31 -24.66
CA GLU A 87 -21.29 20.40 -25.03
C GLU A 87 -21.38 21.52 -23.98
N GLN A 88 -20.87 21.29 -22.77
CA GLN A 88 -20.97 22.23 -21.65
C GLN A 88 -19.65 22.94 -21.35
N LEU A 89 -18.55 22.47 -21.94
CA LEU A 89 -17.21 23.02 -21.75
C LEU A 89 -16.89 24.05 -22.84
N LEU A 90 -16.22 25.12 -22.42
CA LEU A 90 -15.74 26.16 -23.36
C LEU A 90 -14.32 25.84 -23.88
N ASP A 91 -13.53 25.18 -23.06
CA ASP A 91 -12.15 24.77 -23.37
C ASP A 91 -12.11 23.27 -23.77
N GLU A 92 -11.07 22.88 -24.49
CA GLU A 92 -10.86 21.49 -24.90
C GLU A 92 -10.66 20.59 -23.66
N PRO A 93 -11.32 19.41 -23.59
CA PRO A 93 -11.26 18.51 -22.43
C PRO A 93 -9.83 18.08 -22.04
N GLU A 94 -8.90 18.06 -23.01
CA GLU A 94 -7.49 17.73 -22.78
C GLU A 94 -6.77 18.75 -21.91
N GLN A 95 -7.21 20.01 -21.97
CA GLN A 95 -6.65 21.12 -21.20
C GLN A 95 -7.26 21.24 -19.81
N LEU A 96 -8.30 20.45 -19.53
CA LEU A 96 -9.07 20.55 -18.31
C LEU A 96 -8.69 19.43 -17.32
N HIS A 97 -8.82 19.76 -16.06
CA HIS A 97 -8.75 18.84 -14.95
C HIS A 97 -10.15 18.63 -14.39
N PHE A 98 -10.51 17.36 -14.17
CA PHE A 98 -11.80 16.92 -13.65
C PHE A 98 -11.62 16.31 -12.27
N ALA A 99 -12.46 16.70 -11.32
CA ALA A 99 -12.52 16.08 -10.00
C ALA A 99 -13.97 15.79 -9.62
N LEU A 100 -14.24 14.55 -9.20
CA LEU A 100 -15.57 14.11 -8.76
C LEU A 100 -15.84 14.48 -7.31
N ALA A 101 -17.11 14.56 -6.96
CA ALA A 101 -17.56 14.68 -5.59
C ALA A 101 -17.03 13.50 -4.73
N PRO A 102 -16.80 13.72 -3.41
CA PRO A 102 -16.28 12.69 -2.50
C PRO A 102 -17.18 11.47 -2.38
N ASP A 103 -18.48 11.64 -2.57
CA ASP A 103 -19.54 10.62 -2.49
C ASP A 103 -19.91 10.01 -3.85
N ALA A 104 -19.18 10.33 -4.91
CA ALA A 104 -19.44 9.85 -6.26
C ALA A 104 -19.44 8.31 -6.33
N THR A 105 -20.50 7.76 -6.93
CA THR A 105 -20.67 6.32 -7.14
C THR A 105 -20.93 6.00 -8.60
N ALA A 106 -20.51 4.81 -9.04
CA ALA A 106 -20.78 4.34 -10.40
C ALA A 106 -22.30 4.24 -10.65
N GLY A 107 -22.78 4.80 -11.74
CA GLY A 107 -24.21 4.84 -12.09
C GLY A 107 -25.00 5.91 -11.34
N GLY A 108 -24.38 6.72 -10.50
CA GLY A 108 -25.02 7.78 -9.72
C GLY A 108 -24.93 9.15 -10.39
N LEU A 109 -25.85 10.06 -10.00
CA LEU A 109 -25.73 11.49 -10.27
C LEU A 109 -24.65 12.07 -9.37
N THR A 110 -23.73 12.84 -9.92
CA THR A 110 -22.61 13.41 -9.15
C THR A 110 -22.18 14.77 -9.67
N TRP A 111 -21.58 15.56 -8.81
CA TRP A 111 -20.94 16.80 -9.19
C TRP A 111 -19.51 16.58 -9.68
N VAL A 112 -19.12 17.37 -10.67
CA VAL A 112 -17.77 17.42 -11.24
C VAL A 112 -17.28 18.86 -11.13
N ALA A 113 -16.14 19.04 -10.48
CA ALA A 113 -15.38 20.27 -10.51
C ALA A 113 -14.45 20.25 -11.74
N VAL A 114 -14.44 21.33 -12.49
CA VAL A 114 -13.61 21.47 -13.69
C VAL A 114 -12.78 22.74 -13.59
N CYS A 115 -11.48 22.63 -13.87
CA CYS A 115 -10.57 23.78 -13.94
C CYS A 115 -9.47 23.54 -14.99
N ARG A 116 -8.74 24.58 -15.34
CA ARG A 116 -7.60 24.46 -16.26
C ARG A 116 -6.46 23.63 -15.63
N ARG A 117 -6.05 22.59 -16.32
CA ARG A 117 -5.05 21.63 -15.84
C ARG A 117 -3.65 22.23 -15.77
N ASP A 118 -3.25 22.97 -16.80
CA ASP A 118 -1.95 23.64 -16.88
C ASP A 118 -1.74 24.65 -15.74
N TRP A 119 -2.77 25.48 -15.50
CA TRP A 119 -2.79 26.45 -14.41
C TRP A 119 -2.62 25.78 -13.05
N LEU A 120 -3.46 24.78 -12.75
CA LEU A 120 -3.41 24.08 -11.47
C LEU A 120 -2.08 23.36 -11.27
N THR A 121 -1.59 22.68 -12.32
CA THR A 121 -0.31 21.96 -12.29
C THR A 121 0.87 22.89 -12.04
N ALA A 122 0.91 24.06 -12.72
CA ALA A 122 1.97 25.04 -12.56
C ALA A 122 2.05 25.57 -11.12
N HIS A 123 0.89 25.90 -10.50
CA HIS A 123 0.86 26.34 -9.11
C HIS A 123 1.32 25.26 -8.13
N ILE A 124 0.88 24.03 -8.31
CA ILE A 124 1.28 22.92 -7.44
C ILE A 124 2.79 22.63 -7.57
N GLN A 125 3.33 22.64 -8.79
CA GLN A 125 4.77 22.46 -9.02
C GLN A 125 5.60 23.58 -8.39
N ALA A 126 5.14 24.82 -8.48
CA ALA A 126 5.84 25.96 -7.85
C ALA A 126 5.87 25.84 -6.31
N LEU A 127 4.77 25.41 -5.69
CA LEU A 127 4.70 25.15 -4.26
C LEU A 127 5.60 23.98 -3.85
N ASP A 128 5.64 22.92 -4.65
CA ASP A 128 6.54 21.77 -4.44
C ASP A 128 8.01 22.19 -4.55
N ALA A 129 8.39 22.99 -5.55
CA ALA A 129 9.74 23.54 -5.71
C ALA A 129 10.13 24.44 -4.54
N ALA A 130 9.19 25.20 -3.99
CA ALA A 130 9.37 26.02 -2.79
C ALA A 130 9.39 25.21 -1.47
N GLN A 131 9.42 23.88 -1.53
CA GLN A 131 9.39 22.99 -0.36
C GLN A 131 8.09 23.12 0.47
N ARG A 132 6.99 23.41 -0.21
CA ARG A 132 5.62 23.48 0.37
C ARG A 132 4.71 22.42 -0.29
N PRO A 133 5.03 21.12 -0.15
CA PRO A 133 4.28 20.07 -0.82
C PRO A 133 2.82 20.06 -0.38
N VAL A 134 1.92 20.25 -1.33
CA VAL A 134 0.49 20.34 -1.09
C VAL A 134 -0.06 18.96 -0.72
N ALA A 135 -0.76 18.88 0.40
CA ALA A 135 -1.38 17.64 0.89
C ALA A 135 -2.80 17.44 0.36
N ARG A 136 -3.57 18.52 0.20
CA ARG A 136 -4.91 18.53 -0.39
C ARG A 136 -5.09 19.77 -1.26
N ILE A 137 -5.90 19.62 -2.30
CA ILE A 137 -6.33 20.71 -3.15
C ILE A 137 -7.85 20.80 -2.96
N VAL A 138 -8.32 21.92 -2.45
CA VAL A 138 -9.74 22.08 -2.11
C VAL A 138 -10.35 23.25 -2.87
N PRO A 139 -11.64 23.20 -3.23
CA PRO A 139 -12.33 24.36 -3.78
C PRO A 139 -12.63 25.38 -2.69
N GLU A 140 -12.64 26.64 -3.04
CA GLU A 140 -13.09 27.72 -2.17
C GLU A 140 -14.58 27.60 -1.85
N LEU A 141 -15.38 27.25 -2.85
CA LEU A 141 -16.79 26.91 -2.73
C LEU A 141 -17.02 25.52 -3.33
N ALA A 142 -17.88 24.74 -2.69
CA ALA A 142 -18.35 23.46 -3.18
C ALA A 142 -19.88 23.43 -3.24
N PRO A 143 -20.49 22.59 -4.08
CA PRO A 143 -21.95 22.40 -4.10
C PRO A 143 -22.49 22.02 -2.73
N ASP A 144 -23.51 22.74 -2.30
CA ASP A 144 -24.22 22.52 -1.04
C ASP A 144 -25.71 22.74 -1.30
N ALA A 145 -26.49 21.66 -1.30
CA ALA A 145 -27.88 21.71 -1.74
C ALA A 145 -28.78 22.60 -0.89
N ASP A 146 -28.46 22.74 0.39
CA ASP A 146 -29.39 23.28 1.39
C ASP A 146 -29.09 24.75 1.78
N ASN A 147 -27.93 25.30 1.38
CA ASN A 147 -27.45 26.55 1.94
C ASN A 147 -27.05 27.59 0.88
N LEU A 148 -28.04 28.33 0.35
CA LEU A 148 -27.74 29.53 -0.42
C LEU A 148 -27.09 30.56 0.48
N ARG A 149 -25.89 31.03 0.13
CA ARG A 149 -25.15 32.08 0.86
C ARG A 149 -24.41 32.97 -0.11
N LEU A 150 -24.33 34.22 0.24
CA LEU A 150 -23.68 35.26 -0.55
C LEU A 150 -22.47 35.79 0.20
N THR A 151 -21.33 35.87 -0.47
CA THR A 151 -20.12 36.44 0.12
C THR A 151 -19.46 37.36 -0.87
N VAL A 152 -19.29 38.62 -0.50
CA VAL A 152 -18.61 39.63 -1.33
C VAL A 152 -17.14 39.69 -0.90
N THR A 153 -16.25 39.57 -1.87
CA THR A 153 -14.81 39.51 -1.67
C THR A 153 -14.06 40.29 -2.74
N GLY A 154 -12.78 40.49 -2.55
CA GLY A 154 -11.88 41.14 -3.51
C GLY A 154 -11.60 42.59 -3.13
N GLU A 155 -11.06 43.33 -4.09
CA GLU A 155 -10.75 44.76 -3.94
C GLU A 155 -11.90 45.63 -4.42
N PRO A 156 -12.01 46.88 -3.92
CA PRO A 156 -13.10 47.80 -4.33
C PRO A 156 -13.17 48.01 -5.83
N GLU A 157 -12.07 47.92 -6.54
CA GLU A 157 -11.97 48.08 -8.01
C GLU A 157 -12.47 46.85 -8.77
N HIS A 158 -12.36 45.68 -8.16
CA HIS A 158 -12.75 44.41 -8.74
C HIS A 158 -13.51 43.54 -7.74
N PRO A 159 -14.64 43.98 -7.21
CA PRO A 159 -15.40 43.22 -6.24
C PRO A 159 -16.05 42.00 -6.91
N GLN A 160 -16.03 40.88 -6.22
CA GLN A 160 -16.64 39.63 -6.65
C GLN A 160 -17.69 39.16 -5.66
N LEU A 161 -18.79 38.67 -6.19
CA LEU A 161 -19.81 37.97 -5.42
C LEU A 161 -19.63 36.47 -5.57
N LEU A 162 -19.34 35.80 -4.49
CA LEU A 162 -19.33 34.37 -4.37
C LEU A 162 -20.72 33.90 -3.95
N VAL A 163 -21.37 33.12 -4.80
CA VAL A 163 -22.66 32.51 -4.52
C VAL A 163 -22.42 31.05 -4.16
N GLY A 164 -22.59 30.72 -2.88
CA GLY A 164 -22.58 29.33 -2.40
C GLY A 164 -23.99 28.75 -2.44
N GLY A 165 -24.11 27.47 -2.70
CA GLY A 165 -25.41 26.79 -2.81
C GLY A 165 -25.32 25.56 -3.72
N PRO A 166 -26.47 25.14 -4.28
CA PRO A 166 -26.51 23.97 -5.15
C PRO A 166 -25.58 24.05 -6.37
N ASN A 167 -25.40 25.26 -6.90
CA ASN A 167 -24.53 25.53 -8.04
C ASN A 167 -23.61 26.72 -7.71
N PRO A 168 -22.50 26.49 -7.05
CA PRO A 168 -21.64 27.58 -6.60
C PRO A 168 -20.94 28.26 -7.78
N GLN A 169 -20.81 29.57 -7.70
CA GLN A 169 -20.18 30.38 -8.75
C GLN A 169 -19.62 31.69 -8.21
N ALA A 170 -18.65 32.22 -8.93
CA ALA A 170 -18.16 33.58 -8.71
C ALA A 170 -18.69 34.50 -9.81
N LEU A 171 -19.24 35.61 -9.42
CA LEU A 171 -19.80 36.64 -10.31
C LEU A 171 -19.11 37.99 -10.04
N PRO A 172 -18.87 38.81 -11.06
CA PRO A 172 -18.47 40.19 -10.79
C PRO A 172 -19.61 40.93 -10.06
N LEU A 173 -19.28 41.65 -9.01
CA LEU A 173 -20.28 42.48 -8.33
C LEU A 173 -20.40 43.83 -9.07
N ASN A 174 -21.52 44.05 -9.73
CA ASN A 174 -21.82 45.25 -10.52
C ASN A 174 -23.33 45.58 -10.50
N ALA A 175 -23.75 46.63 -11.21
CA ALA A 175 -25.13 47.04 -11.25
C ALA A 175 -26.13 45.98 -11.77
N GLY A 176 -25.65 45.04 -12.62
CA GLY A 176 -26.49 43.96 -13.15
C GLY A 176 -26.62 42.75 -12.21
N THR A 177 -25.81 42.67 -11.14
CA THR A 177 -25.74 41.48 -10.26
C THR A 177 -27.07 41.17 -9.60
N ARG A 178 -27.82 42.19 -9.14
CA ARG A 178 -29.16 42.01 -8.55
C ARG A 178 -30.15 41.39 -9.52
N MET A 179 -30.11 41.81 -10.79
CA MET A 179 -30.98 41.27 -11.84
C MET A 179 -30.64 39.77 -12.09
N LEU A 180 -29.37 39.43 -12.15
CA LEU A 180 -28.92 38.04 -12.28
C LEU A 180 -29.35 37.17 -11.10
N LEU A 181 -29.19 37.67 -9.86
CA LEU A 181 -29.62 36.96 -8.66
C LEU A 181 -31.11 36.70 -8.67
N HIS A 182 -31.90 37.74 -9.00
CA HIS A 182 -33.35 37.63 -9.08
C HIS A 182 -33.81 36.67 -10.20
N ALA A 183 -33.21 36.76 -11.38
CA ALA A 183 -33.51 35.87 -12.49
C ALA A 183 -33.23 34.38 -12.16
N ARG A 184 -32.21 34.10 -11.35
CA ARG A 184 -31.79 32.75 -11.07
C ARG A 184 -32.40 32.13 -9.81
N TRP A 185 -32.62 32.95 -8.76
CA TRP A 185 -33.08 32.46 -7.44
C TRP A 185 -34.38 33.13 -6.97
N GLY A 186 -35.01 33.96 -7.85
CA GLY A 186 -36.21 34.74 -7.46
C GLY A 186 -35.91 35.63 -6.25
N ASP A 187 -36.81 35.68 -5.28
CA ASP A 187 -36.62 36.43 -4.04
C ASP A 187 -35.82 35.66 -2.97
N ALA A 188 -35.49 34.38 -3.20
CA ALA A 188 -34.78 33.57 -2.22
C ALA A 188 -33.38 34.11 -1.86
N TRP A 189 -32.73 34.80 -2.79
CA TRP A 189 -31.41 35.40 -2.54
C TRP A 189 -31.48 36.53 -1.49
N THR A 190 -32.61 37.22 -1.35
CA THR A 190 -32.78 38.29 -0.35
C THR A 190 -32.89 37.78 1.08
N GLN A 191 -33.17 36.49 1.24
CA GLN A 191 -33.20 35.81 2.54
C GLN A 191 -31.90 35.08 2.83
N ALA A 192 -31.00 34.97 1.84
CA ALA A 192 -29.73 34.30 2.01
C ALA A 192 -28.78 35.12 2.91
N PRO A 193 -28.01 34.46 3.79
CA PRO A 193 -26.99 35.14 4.57
C PRO A 193 -25.99 35.86 3.67
N LEU A 194 -25.82 37.16 3.88
CA LEU A 194 -24.85 37.99 3.18
C LEU A 194 -23.65 38.26 4.07
N GLN A 195 -22.48 37.93 3.59
CA GLN A 195 -21.19 38.25 4.21
C GLN A 195 -20.35 39.10 3.27
N ALA A 196 -19.48 39.94 3.82
CA ALA A 196 -18.54 40.70 3.01
C ALA A 196 -17.18 40.85 3.71
N GLU A 197 -16.13 40.87 2.91
CA GLU A 197 -14.82 41.28 3.39
C GLU A 197 -14.85 42.79 3.70
N PRO A 198 -14.12 43.25 4.73
CA PRO A 198 -14.17 44.64 5.17
C PRO A 198 -13.95 45.68 4.06
N ALA A 199 -13.04 45.38 3.12
CA ALA A 199 -12.69 46.29 2.02
C ALA A 199 -13.86 46.54 1.05
N VAL A 200 -14.82 45.63 0.92
CA VAL A 200 -15.93 45.67 -0.04
C VAL A 200 -17.32 45.69 0.62
N ALA A 201 -17.36 45.77 1.94
CA ALA A 201 -18.63 45.73 2.68
C ALA A 201 -19.61 46.87 2.31
N ALA A 202 -19.10 48.07 2.18
CA ALA A 202 -19.92 49.21 1.77
C ALA A 202 -20.46 49.08 0.34
N LEU A 203 -19.65 48.50 -0.57
CA LEU A 203 -20.12 48.20 -1.93
C LEU A 203 -21.16 47.08 -1.94
N ALA A 204 -20.98 46.06 -1.12
CA ALA A 204 -21.94 44.97 -0.95
C ALA A 204 -23.31 45.52 -0.50
N GLU A 205 -23.30 46.37 0.52
CA GLU A 205 -24.54 47.01 1.03
C GLU A 205 -25.20 47.88 -0.03
N SER A 206 -24.42 48.73 -0.69
CA SER A 206 -24.97 49.66 -1.71
C SER A 206 -25.57 48.94 -2.91
N TRP A 207 -24.94 47.85 -3.36
CA TRP A 207 -25.37 47.17 -4.57
C TRP A 207 -26.36 46.02 -4.34
N LEU A 208 -26.34 45.40 -3.18
CA LEU A 208 -27.27 44.32 -2.86
C LEU A 208 -28.45 44.78 -1.99
N GLY A 209 -28.34 45.95 -1.34
CA GLY A 209 -29.39 46.52 -0.51
C GLY A 209 -29.60 45.79 0.82
N GLN A 210 -28.59 45.08 1.30
CA GLN A 210 -28.59 44.33 2.56
C GLN A 210 -27.31 44.66 3.31
N THR A 211 -27.36 44.81 4.61
CA THR A 211 -26.17 45.01 5.45
C THR A 211 -25.44 43.66 5.63
N PRO A 212 -24.22 43.54 5.11
CA PRO A 212 -23.47 42.28 5.21
C PRO A 212 -22.87 42.07 6.60
N ALA A 213 -22.81 40.83 7.05
CA ALA A 213 -21.94 40.44 8.17
C ALA A 213 -20.48 40.48 7.72
N LEU A 214 -19.60 41.07 8.53
CA LEU A 214 -18.20 41.15 8.19
C LEU A 214 -17.53 39.80 8.35
N LEU A 215 -16.75 39.38 7.35
CA LEU A 215 -15.97 38.13 7.32
C LEU A 215 -14.52 38.45 6.96
N ALA A 216 -13.59 38.11 7.86
CA ALA A 216 -12.18 38.30 7.56
C ALA A 216 -11.72 37.37 6.42
N PRO A 217 -10.91 37.87 5.46
CA PRO A 217 -10.39 37.02 4.37
C PRO A 217 -9.66 35.75 4.83
N ALA A 218 -8.94 35.84 5.94
CA ALA A 218 -8.24 34.71 6.53
C ALA A 218 -9.19 33.63 7.09
N GLU A 219 -10.30 34.06 7.71
CA GLU A 219 -11.31 33.13 8.23
C GLU A 219 -12.03 32.41 7.10
N ARG A 220 -12.38 33.11 6.03
CA ARG A 220 -12.98 32.55 4.82
C ARG A 220 -12.07 31.46 4.21
N ARG A 221 -10.77 31.75 4.04
CA ARG A 221 -9.80 30.78 3.50
C ARG A 221 -9.63 29.58 4.40
N LEU A 222 -9.60 29.79 5.71
CA LEU A 222 -9.51 28.68 6.67
C LEU A 222 -10.78 27.81 6.62
N ALA A 223 -11.96 28.41 6.53
CA ALA A 223 -13.23 27.69 6.40
C ALA A 223 -13.27 26.82 5.14
N ALA A 224 -12.76 27.29 4.00
CA ALA A 224 -12.66 26.52 2.77
C ALA A 224 -11.83 25.24 2.94
N SER A 225 -10.81 25.23 3.80
CA SER A 225 -9.99 24.05 4.06
C SER A 225 -10.76 22.90 4.75
N GLY A 226 -11.91 23.18 5.34
CA GLY A 226 -12.76 22.21 6.05
C GLY A 226 -13.61 21.32 5.15
N THR A 227 -13.68 21.60 3.84
CA THR A 227 -14.46 20.79 2.90
C THR A 227 -13.96 19.34 2.79
N ALA A 228 -14.89 18.42 2.52
CA ALA A 228 -14.56 17.02 2.18
C ALA A 228 -14.01 16.85 0.76
N TRP A 229 -14.18 17.87 -0.10
CA TRP A 229 -13.68 17.85 -1.47
C TRP A 229 -12.15 17.83 -1.53
N ASP A 230 -11.62 17.03 -2.45
CA ASP A 230 -10.20 17.01 -2.80
C ASP A 230 -10.08 16.96 -4.32
N LEU A 231 -9.64 18.04 -4.92
CA LEU A 231 -9.44 18.16 -6.36
C LEU A 231 -8.18 17.43 -6.84
N ALA A 232 -7.36 16.93 -5.93
CA ALA A 232 -6.16 16.16 -6.26
C ALA A 232 -6.51 14.74 -6.70
N GLN A 233 -7.17 14.62 -7.83
CA GLN A 233 -7.60 13.35 -8.45
C GLN A 233 -6.87 13.10 -9.77
N GLY A 234 -7.00 11.92 -10.34
CA GLY A 234 -6.39 11.55 -11.62
C GLY A 234 -4.85 11.70 -11.62
N GLU A 235 -4.33 12.47 -12.56
CA GLU A 235 -2.87 12.70 -12.70
C GLU A 235 -2.26 13.45 -11.51
N LEU A 236 -3.03 14.36 -10.88
CA LEU A 236 -2.60 15.07 -9.67
C LEU A 236 -2.60 14.17 -8.42
N ALA A 237 -3.23 13.00 -8.47
CA ALA A 237 -3.16 12.02 -7.39
C ALA A 237 -1.78 11.37 -7.27
N ARG A 238 -0.98 11.34 -8.35
CA ARG A 238 0.35 10.70 -8.37
C ARG A 238 1.41 11.42 -7.52
N SER A 239 1.25 12.70 -7.29
CA SER A 239 2.09 13.41 -6.30
C SER A 239 1.74 13.02 -4.85
N GLY A 240 0.81 12.11 -4.68
CA GLY A 240 0.20 11.72 -3.40
C GLY A 240 0.88 10.58 -2.62
N ALA A 241 1.99 9.99 -3.08
CA ALA A 241 2.71 8.99 -2.26
C ALA A 241 3.19 9.60 -0.93
N ALA A 242 3.60 10.87 -0.95
CA ALA A 242 3.89 11.65 0.26
C ALA A 242 2.63 11.97 1.09
N ARG A 243 1.45 12.01 0.47
CA ARG A 243 0.16 12.27 1.16
C ARG A 243 -0.31 11.06 1.95
N THR A 244 -0.18 9.86 1.39
CA THR A 244 -0.62 8.60 2.04
C THR A 244 0.23 8.28 3.26
N SER A 245 1.54 8.48 3.19
CA SER A 245 2.45 8.30 4.33
C SER A 245 2.19 9.31 5.45
N ARG A 246 1.81 10.55 5.11
CA ARG A 246 1.45 11.59 6.10
C ARG A 246 0.08 11.36 6.73
N ARG A 247 -0.93 10.89 5.96
CA ARG A 247 -2.24 10.47 6.50
C ARG A 247 -2.10 9.31 7.48
N LEU A 248 -1.31 8.30 7.14
CA LEU A 248 -0.97 7.18 8.02
C LEU A 248 -0.21 7.66 9.26
N GLY A 249 0.77 8.57 9.09
CA GLY A 249 1.50 9.16 10.20
C GLY A 249 0.64 10.07 11.11
N ALA A 250 -0.34 10.78 10.55
CA ALA A 250 -1.30 11.58 11.32
C ALA A 250 -2.30 10.69 12.08
N ALA A 251 -2.85 9.66 11.42
CA ALA A 251 -3.72 8.66 12.04
C ALA A 251 -2.99 7.92 13.16
N TRP A 252 -1.74 7.53 12.94
CA TRP A 252 -0.88 6.89 13.96
C TRP A 252 -0.62 7.82 15.15
N ARG A 253 -0.34 9.11 14.92
CA ARG A 253 -0.16 10.08 16.01
C ARG A 253 -1.45 10.31 16.79
N THR A 254 -2.59 10.39 16.11
CA THR A 254 -3.91 10.49 16.77
C THR A 254 -4.17 9.26 17.62
N PHE A 255 -3.90 8.07 17.10
CA PHE A 255 -3.97 6.82 17.86
C PHE A 255 -2.99 6.82 19.04
N ALA A 256 -1.74 7.26 18.83
CA ALA A 256 -0.69 7.23 19.86
C ALA A 256 -0.91 8.24 21.01
N HIS A 257 -1.54 9.40 20.76
CA HIS A 257 -1.58 10.49 21.75
C HIS A 257 -3.00 10.87 22.22
N ALA A 258 -4.06 10.58 21.45
CA ALA A 258 -5.40 10.96 21.85
C ALA A 258 -5.90 10.16 23.09
N PRO A 259 -6.43 10.84 24.12
CA PRO A 259 -6.87 10.16 25.38
C PRO A 259 -7.95 9.10 25.14
N ARG A 260 -8.83 9.31 24.16
CA ARG A 260 -9.91 8.37 23.79
C ARG A 260 -9.40 6.99 23.34
N TRP A 261 -8.15 6.89 22.87
CA TRP A 261 -7.55 5.64 22.38
C TRP A 261 -6.69 4.92 23.45
N ARG A 262 -6.66 5.44 24.71
CA ARG A 262 -5.93 4.80 25.82
C ARG A 262 -6.31 3.32 26.01
N PRO A 263 -7.62 2.94 26.10
CA PRO A 263 -7.97 1.53 26.29
C PRO A 263 -7.53 0.64 25.12
N ALA A 264 -7.63 1.13 23.87
CA ALA A 264 -7.19 0.37 22.71
C ALA A 264 -5.66 0.16 22.68
N ARG A 265 -4.86 1.16 23.12
CA ARG A 265 -3.40 1.02 23.25
C ARG A 265 -3.01 0.00 24.30
N TRP A 266 -3.66 0.02 25.46
CA TRP A 266 -3.44 -0.99 26.52
C TRP A 266 -3.85 -2.37 26.05
N GLY A 267 -4.97 -2.51 25.32
CA GLY A 267 -5.39 -3.76 24.70
C GLY A 267 -4.37 -4.30 23.71
N LEU A 268 -3.83 -3.43 22.84
CA LEU A 268 -2.79 -3.81 21.88
C LEU A 268 -1.48 -4.21 22.58
N ALA A 269 -1.07 -3.46 23.61
CA ALA A 269 0.11 -3.80 24.39
C ALA A 269 -0.02 -5.15 25.11
N LEU A 270 -1.17 -5.42 25.72
CA LEU A 270 -1.47 -6.72 26.36
C LEU A 270 -1.48 -7.86 25.33
N LEU A 271 -2.05 -7.64 24.14
CA LEU A 271 -2.07 -8.64 23.07
C LEU A 271 -0.65 -8.97 22.58
N LEU A 272 0.20 -7.96 22.38
CA LEU A 272 1.60 -8.17 22.01
C LEU A 272 2.36 -8.91 23.11
N LEU A 273 2.13 -8.56 24.37
CA LEU A 273 2.77 -9.21 25.52
C LEU A 273 2.32 -10.68 25.64
N ALA A 274 1.04 -10.95 25.46
CA ALA A 274 0.50 -12.31 25.43
C ALA A 274 1.07 -13.13 24.25
N GLN A 275 1.21 -12.52 23.08
CA GLN A 275 1.82 -13.16 21.91
C GLN A 275 3.28 -13.51 22.16
N VAL A 276 4.08 -12.59 22.71
CA VAL A 276 5.49 -12.85 23.04
C VAL A 276 5.61 -13.93 24.12
N ALA A 277 4.78 -13.87 25.16
CA ALA A 277 4.74 -14.88 26.22
C ALA A 277 4.34 -16.25 25.65
N GLY A 278 3.31 -16.31 24.80
CA GLY A 278 2.86 -17.53 24.14
C GLY A 278 3.93 -18.17 23.26
N LEU A 279 4.61 -17.36 22.45
CA LEU A 279 5.73 -17.84 21.61
C LEU A 279 6.91 -18.36 22.44
N ASN A 280 7.26 -17.66 23.54
CA ASN A 280 8.32 -18.12 24.43
C ASN A 280 7.95 -19.43 25.14
N LEU A 281 6.70 -19.55 25.61
CA LEU A 281 6.21 -20.78 26.24
C LEU A 281 6.19 -21.96 25.23
N ALA A 282 5.75 -21.73 24.01
CA ALA A 282 5.80 -22.74 22.96
C ALA A 282 7.24 -23.16 22.64
N ALA A 283 8.16 -22.20 22.48
CA ALA A 283 9.57 -22.47 22.26
C ALA A 283 10.21 -23.25 23.44
N TRP A 284 9.83 -22.92 24.68
CA TRP A 284 10.32 -23.65 25.87
C TRP A 284 9.80 -25.08 25.87
N ARG A 285 8.49 -25.31 25.61
CA ARG A 285 7.92 -26.67 25.52
C ARG A 285 8.59 -27.51 24.44
N THR A 286 8.79 -26.96 23.24
CA THR A 286 9.46 -27.68 22.16
C THR A 286 10.90 -28.05 22.51
N ARG A 287 11.61 -27.16 23.21
CA ARG A 287 12.98 -27.43 23.67
C ARG A 287 13.03 -28.52 24.74
N SER A 288 12.07 -28.51 25.70
CA SER A 288 12.01 -29.56 26.76
C SER A 288 11.67 -30.91 26.17
N GLU A 289 10.69 -31.00 25.26
CA GLU A 289 10.37 -32.24 24.55
C GLU A 289 11.56 -32.80 23.74
N LEU A 290 12.29 -31.89 23.08
CA LEU A 290 13.49 -32.30 22.33
C LEU A 290 14.61 -32.82 23.26
N ALA A 291 14.79 -32.19 24.40
CA ALA A 291 15.74 -32.58 25.43
C ALA A 291 15.40 -33.98 26.00
N GLU A 292 14.12 -34.19 26.34
CA GLU A 292 13.63 -35.50 26.81
C GLU A 292 13.85 -36.62 25.77
N ARG A 293 13.48 -36.37 24.51
CA ARG A 293 13.71 -37.34 23.44
C ARG A 293 15.18 -37.65 23.27
N ARG A 294 16.08 -36.67 23.33
CA ARG A 294 17.54 -36.89 23.27
C ARG A 294 18.04 -37.72 24.48
N GLN A 295 17.51 -37.43 25.68
CA GLN A 295 17.85 -38.21 26.87
C GLN A 295 17.37 -39.64 26.75
N HIS A 296 16.16 -39.91 26.24
CA HIS A 296 15.67 -41.28 26.01
C HIS A 296 16.54 -42.05 25.03
N VAL A 297 16.94 -41.41 23.89
CA VAL A 297 17.82 -42.07 22.92
C VAL A 297 19.23 -42.37 23.51
N SER A 298 19.80 -41.43 24.26
CA SER A 298 21.08 -41.62 24.92
C SER A 298 21.01 -42.68 26.04
N ALA A 299 19.93 -42.72 26.82
CA ALA A 299 19.69 -43.73 27.84
C ALA A 299 19.52 -45.12 27.21
N ALA A 300 18.79 -45.25 26.11
CA ALA A 300 18.65 -46.51 25.38
C ALA A 300 20.01 -47.02 24.87
N LEU A 301 20.89 -46.14 24.38
CA LEU A 301 22.24 -46.51 23.98
C LEU A 301 23.07 -47.06 25.15
N THR A 302 23.13 -46.33 26.27
CA THR A 302 23.93 -46.70 27.44
C THR A 302 23.39 -47.92 28.15
N GLN A 303 22.08 -48.17 28.14
CA GLN A 303 21.46 -49.40 28.69
C GLN A 303 21.76 -50.61 27.83
N SER A 304 21.72 -50.46 26.48
CA SER A 304 21.97 -51.58 25.55
C SER A 304 23.46 -51.86 25.39
N PHE A 305 24.31 -50.85 25.51
CA PHE A 305 25.77 -50.93 25.30
C PHE A 305 26.52 -50.23 26.45
N PRO A 306 26.69 -50.90 27.60
CA PRO A 306 27.36 -50.33 28.78
C PRO A 306 28.82 -49.96 28.58
N GLN A 307 29.48 -50.50 27.52
CA GLN A 307 30.83 -50.18 27.14
C GLN A 307 31.01 -48.76 26.58
N VAL A 308 29.94 -48.12 26.11
CA VAL A 308 29.98 -46.77 25.55
C VAL A 308 29.95 -45.76 26.70
N LYS A 309 31.11 -45.25 27.10
CA LYS A 309 31.28 -44.34 28.23
C LYS A 309 30.98 -42.86 27.87
N VAL A 310 31.12 -42.48 26.62
CA VAL A 310 30.92 -41.10 26.15
C VAL A 310 29.97 -41.12 24.97
N VAL A 311 28.81 -40.48 25.14
CA VAL A 311 27.79 -40.34 24.10
C VAL A 311 27.98 -38.98 23.39
N VAL A 312 28.44 -39.01 22.14
CA VAL A 312 28.60 -37.83 21.28
C VAL A 312 27.42 -37.72 20.32
N ASP A 313 27.11 -38.83 19.64
CA ASP A 313 26.00 -38.98 18.71
C ASP A 313 25.36 -40.35 18.90
N ALA A 314 24.32 -40.40 19.71
CA ALA A 314 23.69 -41.65 20.13
C ALA A 314 23.14 -42.47 18.94
N PRO A 315 22.47 -41.94 17.91
CA PRO A 315 22.05 -42.68 16.73
C PRO A 315 23.20 -43.34 15.96
N VAL A 316 24.27 -42.60 15.71
CA VAL A 316 25.44 -43.09 14.95
C VAL A 316 26.20 -44.14 15.75
N GLN A 317 26.40 -43.94 17.05
CA GLN A 317 27.05 -44.90 17.93
C GLN A 317 26.22 -46.17 18.06
N MET A 318 24.89 -46.09 18.22
CA MET A 318 23.99 -47.23 18.25
C MET A 318 24.12 -48.08 16.95
N ALA A 319 24.13 -47.44 15.80
CA ALA A 319 24.26 -48.09 14.51
C ALA A 319 25.61 -48.87 14.39
N ARG A 320 26.70 -48.26 14.90
CA ARG A 320 28.04 -48.92 14.92
C ARG A 320 28.08 -50.13 15.82
N GLU A 321 27.56 -50.03 17.04
CA GLU A 321 27.54 -51.13 17.98
C GLU A 321 26.66 -52.30 17.50
N VAL A 322 25.49 -51.99 16.91
CA VAL A 322 24.63 -53.01 16.29
C VAL A 322 25.34 -53.70 15.11
N ALA A 323 26.08 -52.94 14.28
CA ALA A 323 26.86 -53.52 13.20
C ALA A 323 27.97 -54.42 13.71
N ALA A 324 28.69 -54.02 14.77
CA ALA A 324 29.71 -54.81 15.41
C ALA A 324 29.15 -56.13 16.00
N LEU A 325 27.97 -56.05 16.68
CA LEU A 325 27.28 -57.23 17.19
C LEU A 325 26.88 -58.18 16.06
N ARG A 326 26.39 -57.71 14.93
CA ARG A 326 26.05 -58.55 13.77
C ARG A 326 27.24 -59.22 13.20
N GLN A 327 28.39 -58.56 13.11
CA GLN A 327 29.64 -59.18 12.67
C GLN A 327 30.10 -60.27 13.64
N ASN A 328 30.05 -60.04 14.94
CA ASN A 328 30.48 -61.00 15.96
C ASN A 328 29.57 -62.25 16.05
N THR A 329 28.28 -62.12 15.74
CA THR A 329 27.30 -63.20 15.74
C THR A 329 27.29 -63.98 14.41
N GLY A 330 28.12 -63.62 13.42
CA GLY A 330 28.19 -64.29 12.11
C GLY A 330 26.93 -64.08 11.26
N ALA A 331 26.07 -63.14 11.62
CA ALA A 331 24.90 -62.79 10.82
C ALA A 331 25.36 -62.10 9.53
N ALA A 332 25.12 -62.72 8.38
CA ALA A 332 25.48 -62.16 7.08
C ALA A 332 24.80 -60.82 6.83
N SER A 333 25.60 -59.80 6.61
CA SER A 333 25.12 -58.48 6.18
C SER A 333 24.99 -58.47 4.65
N PRO A 334 24.02 -57.76 4.10
CA PRO A 334 23.98 -57.54 2.64
C PRO A 334 25.24 -56.88 2.07
N ARG A 335 26.09 -56.32 2.93
CA ARG A 335 27.38 -55.69 2.58
C ARG A 335 28.55 -56.68 2.59
N ASP A 336 28.35 -57.91 3.01
CA ASP A 336 29.38 -58.88 3.12
C ASP A 336 29.66 -59.56 1.76
N LEU A 337 30.92 -59.88 1.53
CA LEU A 337 31.36 -60.52 0.30
C LEU A 337 30.54 -61.79 -0.04
N GLY A 338 30.25 -62.62 0.96
CA GLY A 338 29.49 -63.86 0.77
C GLY A 338 28.05 -63.61 0.32
N ALA A 339 27.38 -62.61 0.88
CA ALA A 339 26.03 -62.23 0.50
C ALA A 339 25.96 -61.65 -0.92
N MET A 340 26.94 -60.80 -1.25
CA MET A 340 27.03 -60.19 -2.59
C MET A 340 27.43 -61.22 -3.67
N LEU A 341 28.34 -62.05 -3.39
CA LEU A 341 28.71 -63.17 -4.30
C LEU A 341 27.55 -64.14 -4.48
N GLY A 342 26.89 -64.54 -3.40
CA GLY A 342 25.71 -65.38 -3.46
C GLY A 342 24.58 -64.79 -4.31
N ALA A 343 24.30 -63.48 -4.14
CA ALA A 343 23.34 -62.78 -4.95
C ALA A 343 23.75 -62.71 -6.44
N TRP A 344 25.00 -62.43 -6.70
CA TRP A 344 25.57 -62.48 -8.06
C TRP A 344 25.42 -63.85 -8.70
N ALA A 345 25.91 -64.93 -8.03
CA ALA A 345 25.91 -66.28 -8.56
C ALA A 345 24.49 -66.83 -8.85
N GLN A 346 23.50 -66.41 -8.11
CA GLN A 346 22.11 -66.86 -8.31
C GLN A 346 21.40 -66.16 -9.47
N GLN A 347 21.86 -64.98 -9.87
CA GLN A 347 21.13 -64.15 -10.77
C GLN A 347 21.82 -63.88 -12.12
N VAL A 348 23.08 -64.27 -12.27
CA VAL A 348 23.84 -64.11 -13.51
C VAL A 348 24.14 -65.51 -14.09
N ASP A 349 23.88 -65.63 -15.39
CA ASP A 349 24.03 -66.90 -16.10
C ASP A 349 25.44 -67.47 -15.94
N ALA A 350 25.56 -68.81 -15.69
CA ALA A 350 26.79 -69.56 -15.48
C ALA A 350 27.76 -69.49 -16.68
N ALA A 351 27.31 -69.07 -17.84
CA ALA A 351 28.13 -68.88 -19.04
C ALA A 351 29.04 -67.63 -18.97
N ALA A 352 28.79 -66.72 -18.08
CA ALA A 352 29.62 -65.51 -17.89
C ALA A 352 30.68 -65.76 -16.81
N VAL A 353 31.80 -66.32 -17.17
CA VAL A 353 32.92 -66.61 -16.22
C VAL A 353 33.73 -65.35 -16.00
N PRO A 354 33.69 -64.75 -14.77
CA PRO A 354 34.47 -63.56 -14.46
C PRO A 354 35.97 -63.86 -14.38
N THR A 355 36.75 -62.85 -14.80
CA THR A 355 38.21 -62.95 -14.71
C THR A 355 38.77 -62.55 -13.35
N ALA A 356 38.08 -61.64 -12.64
CA ALA A 356 38.46 -61.20 -11.31
C ALA A 356 37.27 -60.61 -10.55
N PHE A 357 37.31 -60.69 -9.20
CA PHE A 357 36.43 -60.04 -8.28
C PHE A 357 37.24 -59.05 -7.42
N GLU A 358 36.76 -57.80 -7.37
CA GLU A 358 37.25 -56.78 -6.44
C GLU A 358 36.13 -56.44 -5.45
N PHE A 359 36.40 -56.53 -4.17
CA PHE A 359 35.42 -56.30 -3.12
C PHE A 359 35.82 -55.13 -2.23
N SER A 360 34.86 -54.25 -2.00
CA SER A 360 34.89 -53.31 -0.92
C SER A 360 33.55 -53.40 -0.16
N PRO A 361 33.48 -53.12 1.14
CA PRO A 361 32.24 -53.25 1.92
C PRO A 361 31.06 -52.54 1.26
N GLY A 362 30.08 -53.31 0.76
CA GLY A 362 28.90 -52.78 0.05
C GLY A 362 29.08 -52.56 -1.46
N GLU A 363 30.25 -52.91 -2.04
CA GLU A 363 30.52 -52.85 -3.47
C GLU A 363 31.30 -54.07 -3.94
N LEU A 364 30.75 -54.79 -4.91
CA LEU A 364 31.41 -55.91 -5.57
C LEU A 364 31.60 -55.60 -7.05
N ARG A 365 32.84 -55.48 -7.50
CA ARG A 365 33.19 -55.30 -8.91
C ARG A 365 33.56 -56.64 -9.51
N VAL A 366 32.95 -56.99 -10.63
CA VAL A 366 33.16 -58.22 -11.37
C VAL A 366 33.75 -57.88 -12.73
N LYS A 367 35.00 -58.28 -13.00
CA LYS A 367 35.71 -57.93 -14.23
C LYS A 367 35.67 -59.10 -15.25
N GLY A 368 35.73 -58.73 -16.53
CA GLY A 368 35.75 -59.63 -17.63
C GLY A 368 34.45 -60.33 -17.95
N VAL A 369 33.32 -59.71 -17.57
CA VAL A 369 31.97 -60.21 -17.83
C VAL A 369 31.26 -59.29 -18.78
N GLN A 370 30.95 -59.74 -20.00
CA GLN A 370 30.12 -59.04 -20.95
C GLN A 370 28.67 -59.52 -20.88
N LEU A 371 27.82 -58.79 -20.26
CA LEU A 371 26.37 -59.05 -20.20
C LEU A 371 25.67 -58.45 -21.39
N SER A 372 24.83 -59.24 -22.07
CA SER A 372 23.93 -58.65 -23.09
C SER A 372 22.93 -57.69 -22.47
N ALA A 373 22.41 -56.78 -23.25
CA ALA A 373 21.44 -55.79 -22.75
C ALA A 373 20.19 -56.43 -22.11
N SER A 374 19.76 -57.57 -22.63
CA SER A 374 18.64 -58.35 -22.07
C SER A 374 19.02 -59.03 -20.74
N ALA A 375 20.20 -59.65 -20.64
CA ALA A 375 20.70 -60.25 -19.41
C ALA A 375 20.93 -59.22 -18.31
N LEU A 376 21.45 -58.04 -18.66
CA LEU A 376 21.61 -56.94 -17.71
C LEU A 376 20.29 -56.43 -17.13
N THR A 377 19.26 -56.28 -18.00
CA THR A 377 17.91 -55.82 -17.57
C THR A 377 17.28 -56.86 -16.64
N GLN A 378 17.40 -58.14 -16.96
CA GLN A 378 16.91 -59.25 -16.15
C GLN A 378 17.62 -59.35 -14.81
N ALA A 379 18.94 -59.27 -14.79
CA ALA A 379 19.74 -59.28 -13.57
C ALA A 379 19.42 -58.09 -12.66
N ARG A 380 19.24 -56.89 -13.21
CA ARG A 380 18.79 -55.70 -12.45
C ARG A 380 17.43 -55.92 -11.79
N ALA A 381 16.46 -56.49 -12.53
CA ALA A 381 15.12 -56.75 -12.00
C ALA A 381 15.14 -57.77 -10.86
N GLN A 382 16.02 -58.78 -10.91
CA GLN A 382 16.13 -59.83 -9.92
C GLN A 382 16.96 -59.44 -8.69
N LEU A 383 17.98 -58.56 -8.85
CA LEU A 383 18.84 -58.10 -7.76
C LEU A 383 18.20 -56.96 -6.94
N ARG A 384 17.31 -56.17 -7.54
CA ARG A 384 16.62 -55.08 -6.86
C ARG A 384 15.83 -55.51 -5.62
N PRO A 385 14.99 -56.56 -5.65
CA PRO A 385 14.28 -57.03 -4.45
C PRO A 385 15.20 -57.60 -3.37
N LEU A 386 16.41 -57.97 -3.71
CA LEU A 386 17.44 -58.40 -2.77
C LEU A 386 18.23 -57.25 -2.14
N GLY A 387 17.88 -56.00 -2.50
CA GLY A 387 18.52 -54.78 -1.98
C GLY A 387 19.82 -54.42 -2.70
N TYR A 388 20.01 -54.89 -3.92
CA TYR A 388 21.21 -54.58 -4.71
C TYR A 388 20.90 -53.82 -5.99
N ARG A 389 21.83 -52.98 -6.41
CA ARG A 389 21.84 -52.27 -7.68
C ARG A 389 23.03 -52.75 -8.52
N LEU A 390 22.75 -53.11 -9.77
CA LEU A 390 23.74 -53.55 -10.73
C LEU A 390 23.98 -52.47 -11.79
N ASP A 391 25.19 -51.98 -11.90
CA ASP A 391 25.65 -51.05 -12.93
C ASP A 391 26.77 -51.69 -13.75
N THR A 392 26.99 -51.23 -15.00
CA THR A 392 28.08 -51.65 -15.86
C THR A 392 29.17 -50.58 -15.84
N GLU A 393 30.42 -51.00 -15.65
CA GLU A 393 31.59 -50.11 -15.64
C GLU A 393 32.73 -50.73 -16.45
N GLY A 394 33.06 -50.11 -17.58
CA GLY A 394 34.08 -50.62 -18.49
C GLY A 394 33.74 -52.01 -19.09
N ASP A 395 34.62 -53.01 -18.89
CA ASP A 395 34.47 -54.42 -19.32
C ASP A 395 33.87 -55.36 -18.24
N GLY A 396 33.20 -54.72 -17.22
CA GLY A 396 32.67 -55.48 -16.09
C GLY A 396 31.36 -54.97 -15.57
N ALA A 397 30.91 -55.52 -14.46
CA ALA A 397 29.71 -55.16 -13.74
C ALA A 397 30.03 -54.79 -12.28
N VAL A 398 29.31 -53.84 -11.73
CA VAL A 398 29.46 -53.40 -10.34
C VAL A 398 28.11 -53.56 -9.61
N LEU A 399 28.16 -54.40 -8.58
CA LEU A 399 27.03 -54.62 -7.68
C LEU A 399 27.21 -53.76 -6.43
N ARG A 400 26.27 -52.90 -6.15
CA ARG A 400 26.25 -52.04 -4.99
C ARG A 400 24.99 -52.26 -4.16
N GLU A 401 25.07 -51.98 -2.87
CA GLU A 401 23.86 -51.91 -2.05
C GLU A 401 22.95 -50.82 -2.58
N GLY A 402 21.70 -51.14 -2.91
CA GLY A 402 20.67 -50.22 -3.26
C GLY A 402 20.03 -49.62 -2.01
N ALA A 403 19.70 -48.35 -2.02
CA ALA A 403 18.89 -47.76 -0.95
C ALA A 403 17.56 -48.54 -0.87
N THR A 404 17.26 -49.10 0.30
CA THR A 404 15.96 -49.71 0.59
C THR A 404 14.85 -48.64 0.40
N PRO A 405 13.74 -48.93 -0.31
CA PRO A 405 12.68 -47.98 -0.57
C PRO A 405 12.02 -47.48 0.70
#